data_29c1d652d81b3fefb91833a36fe2eebb
#
_entry.id   29c1d652d81b3fefb91833a36fe2eebb
#
_cell.length_a   1.000
_cell.length_b   1.000
_cell.length_c   1.000
_cell.angle_alpha   90.00
_cell.angle_beta   90.00
_cell.angle_gamma   90.00
#
_symmetry.space_group_name_H-M   'P 1'
#
loop_
_entity.id
_entity.type
_entity.pdbx_description
1 polymer ?
#
loop_
_entity_poly.entity_id
_entity_poly.type
_entity_poly.pdbx_seq_one_letter_code
_entity_poly.pdbx_strand_id
1 'polypeptide(L)'
;MHLNVKVIDLIKDRFDEGSVILEFGSGEGSTLQLSPTYKMISIEEDSHRVEHDMWESTGFHASITPHTSWYDIDVVKKAFEFAKETYGKIDLIIVDGPAKGKRTGLLYAIAEGDIVIDEDTEIIFDDCNRGDDCDTANAISKKLGRKLFAGPDNTLVMTTEKRGELND
;
A
#
# COMPACT_ATOMS: atom_id res chain seq x y z
N MET A 1 -10.75 -9.32 3.01
CA MET A 1 -11.14 -8.37 1.95
C MET A 1 -10.19 -8.65 0.79
N HIS A 2 -10.62 -8.55 -0.45
CA HIS A 2 -9.78 -8.95 -1.57
C HIS A 2 -9.72 -7.79 -2.53
N LEU A 3 -8.51 -7.37 -2.90
CA LEU A 3 -8.32 -6.40 -3.96
C LEU A 3 -9.01 -6.92 -5.24
N ASN A 4 -9.80 -6.07 -5.89
CA ASN A 4 -10.59 -6.48 -7.06
C ASN A 4 -9.67 -6.86 -8.24
N VAL A 5 -10.10 -7.82 -9.05
CA VAL A 5 -9.37 -8.28 -10.24
C VAL A 5 -9.00 -7.12 -11.19
N LYS A 6 -9.87 -6.13 -11.34
CA LYS A 6 -9.59 -4.94 -12.17
C LYS A 6 -8.45 -4.08 -11.64
N VAL A 7 -8.26 -4.04 -10.31
CA VAL A 7 -7.10 -3.35 -9.70
C VAL A 7 -5.83 -4.15 -9.93
N ILE A 8 -5.90 -5.48 -9.85
CA ILE A 8 -4.78 -6.36 -10.21
C ILE A 8 -4.38 -6.15 -11.68
N ASP A 9 -5.35 -6.08 -12.58
CA ASP A 9 -5.09 -5.83 -14.01
C ASP A 9 -4.44 -4.45 -14.22
N LEU A 10 -4.94 -3.41 -13.55
CA LEU A 10 -4.33 -2.08 -13.57
C LEU A 10 -2.87 -2.11 -13.11
N ILE A 11 -2.56 -2.86 -12.04
CA ILE A 11 -1.18 -3.01 -11.55
C ILE A 11 -0.31 -3.68 -12.61
N LYS A 12 -0.79 -4.77 -13.22
CA LYS A 12 -0.06 -5.51 -14.26
C LYS A 12 0.19 -4.67 -15.51
N ASP A 13 -0.73 -3.78 -15.85
CA ASP A 13 -0.58 -2.89 -17.02
C ASP A 13 0.40 -1.72 -16.74
N ARG A 14 0.55 -1.31 -15.47
CA ARG A 14 1.35 -0.15 -15.10
C ARG A 14 2.77 -0.47 -14.64
N PHE A 15 3.00 -1.65 -14.09
CA PHE A 15 4.26 -2.00 -13.45
C PHE A 15 4.92 -3.17 -14.13
N ASP A 16 6.23 -3.06 -14.38
CA ASP A 16 7.03 -4.12 -14.96
C ASP A 16 7.21 -5.28 -13.97
N GLU A 17 7.45 -6.48 -14.50
CA GLU A 17 7.82 -7.65 -13.70
C GLU A 17 9.03 -7.34 -12.81
N GLY A 18 8.97 -7.79 -11.55
CA GLY A 18 10.00 -7.55 -10.56
C GLY A 18 9.93 -6.17 -9.88
N SER A 19 8.94 -5.32 -10.22
CA SER A 19 8.67 -4.10 -9.44
C SER A 19 8.41 -4.43 -7.98
N VAL A 20 8.81 -3.52 -7.09
CA VAL A 20 8.71 -3.68 -5.64
C VAL A 20 7.39 -3.09 -5.16
N ILE A 21 6.55 -3.92 -4.57
CA ILE A 21 5.24 -3.54 -4.05
C ILE A 21 5.22 -3.74 -2.53
N LEU A 22 4.89 -2.68 -1.80
CA LEU A 22 4.61 -2.75 -0.37
C LEU A 22 3.09 -2.63 -0.17
N GLU A 23 2.49 -3.58 0.54
CA GLU A 23 1.06 -3.54 0.84
C GLU A 23 0.79 -3.48 2.33
N PHE A 24 -0.20 -2.67 2.70
CA PHE A 24 -0.83 -2.67 4.01
C PHE A 24 -2.11 -3.50 3.94
N GLY A 25 -2.14 -4.59 4.69
CA GLY A 25 -3.18 -5.60 4.62
C GLY A 25 -2.88 -6.67 3.58
N SER A 26 -2.44 -7.84 4.01
CA SER A 26 -2.21 -8.97 3.12
C SER A 26 -3.50 -9.75 2.84
N GLY A 27 -3.53 -10.50 1.75
CA GLY A 27 -4.64 -11.37 1.48
C GLY A 27 -4.52 -12.21 0.22
N GLU A 28 -5.41 -13.21 0.11
CA GLU A 28 -5.51 -14.06 -1.07
C GLU A 28 -5.83 -13.27 -2.36
N GLY A 29 -6.41 -12.07 -2.21
CA GLY A 29 -6.78 -11.24 -3.34
C GLY A 29 -5.60 -10.53 -4.00
N SER A 30 -4.72 -9.90 -3.21
CA SER A 30 -3.57 -9.13 -3.73
C SER A 30 -2.28 -9.92 -3.65
N THR A 31 -1.87 -10.30 -2.43
CA THR A 31 -0.56 -10.91 -2.19
C THR A 31 -0.33 -12.14 -3.07
N LEU A 32 -1.25 -13.11 -3.07
CA LEU A 32 -1.12 -14.35 -3.83
C LEU A 32 -1.16 -14.15 -5.35
N GLN A 33 -1.89 -13.14 -5.84
CA GLN A 33 -1.99 -12.89 -7.28
C GLN A 33 -0.82 -12.07 -7.82
N LEU A 34 -0.17 -11.27 -6.98
CA LEU A 34 0.92 -10.39 -7.40
C LEU A 34 2.30 -10.98 -7.11
N SER A 35 2.47 -11.78 -6.05
CA SER A 35 3.77 -12.31 -5.63
C SER A 35 4.51 -13.14 -6.70
N PRO A 36 3.87 -13.87 -7.61
CA PRO A 36 4.58 -14.57 -8.68
C PRO A 36 5.29 -13.64 -9.69
N THR A 37 4.84 -12.37 -9.76
CA THR A 37 5.34 -11.40 -10.74
C THR A 37 6.16 -10.29 -10.11
N TYR A 38 5.84 -9.91 -8.87
CA TYR A 38 6.38 -8.74 -8.18
C TYR A 38 7.11 -9.10 -6.89
N LYS A 39 7.99 -8.21 -6.44
CA LYS A 39 8.64 -8.31 -5.12
C LYS A 39 7.68 -7.77 -4.07
N MET A 40 6.91 -8.65 -3.44
CA MET A 40 5.89 -8.28 -2.46
C MET A 40 6.48 -8.16 -1.05
N ILE A 41 6.12 -7.07 -0.38
CA ILE A 41 6.38 -6.83 1.04
C ILE A 41 5.04 -6.51 1.67
N SER A 42 4.60 -7.32 2.62
CA SER A 42 3.26 -7.20 3.20
C SER A 42 3.32 -6.90 4.69
N ILE A 43 2.53 -5.93 5.14
CA ILE A 43 2.35 -5.56 6.54
C ILE A 43 0.94 -5.97 6.94
N GLU A 44 0.83 -6.89 7.91
CA GLU A 44 -0.45 -7.51 8.26
C GLU A 44 -0.62 -7.60 9.80
N GLU A 45 -1.85 -7.37 10.28
CA GLU A 45 -2.20 -7.47 11.70
C GLU A 45 -2.49 -8.91 12.16
N ASP A 46 -2.84 -9.80 11.25
CA ASP A 46 -3.12 -11.21 11.53
C ASP A 46 -1.87 -12.07 11.30
N SER A 47 -1.28 -12.58 12.39
CA SER A 47 -0.09 -13.42 12.32
C SER A 47 -0.29 -14.71 11.52
N HIS A 48 -1.51 -15.28 11.50
CA HIS A 48 -1.80 -16.46 10.69
C HIS A 48 -1.68 -16.18 9.20
N ARG A 49 -2.11 -15.01 8.75
CA ARG A 49 -1.94 -14.61 7.34
C ARG A 49 -0.47 -14.43 7.00
N VAL A 50 0.31 -13.82 7.88
CA VAL A 50 1.75 -13.67 7.70
C VAL A 50 2.45 -15.01 7.52
N GLU A 51 2.04 -16.04 8.28
CA GLU A 51 2.68 -17.37 8.24
C GLU A 51 2.21 -18.24 7.06
N HIS A 52 0.96 -18.12 6.62
CA HIS A 52 0.35 -19.04 5.68
C HIS A 52 0.23 -18.51 4.25
N ASP A 53 0.06 -17.20 4.06
CA ASP A 53 -0.29 -16.64 2.74
C ASP A 53 0.93 -16.08 1.96
N MET A 54 2.14 -16.23 2.49
CA MET A 54 3.28 -15.44 2.04
C MET A 54 4.42 -16.25 1.42
N TRP A 55 4.12 -17.24 0.63
CA TRP A 55 5.09 -18.15 0.03
C TRP A 55 6.16 -17.46 -0.85
N GLU A 56 5.84 -16.33 -1.46
CA GLU A 56 6.74 -15.58 -2.35
C GLU A 56 6.83 -14.09 -1.96
N SER A 57 6.35 -13.72 -0.77
CA SER A 57 6.42 -12.37 -0.25
C SER A 57 7.17 -12.31 1.07
N THR A 58 7.68 -11.13 1.43
CA THR A 58 8.28 -10.89 2.74
C THR A 58 7.25 -10.25 3.66
N GLY A 59 6.82 -10.98 4.69
CA GLY A 59 5.80 -10.54 5.62
C GLY A 59 6.33 -9.90 6.90
N PHE A 60 5.62 -8.87 7.30
CA PHE A 60 5.82 -8.18 8.57
C PHE A 60 4.53 -8.22 9.38
N HIS A 61 4.55 -8.95 10.49
CA HIS A 61 3.44 -8.92 11.44
C HIS A 61 3.51 -7.63 12.26
N ALA A 62 2.50 -6.76 12.09
CA ALA A 62 2.39 -5.50 12.79
C ALA A 62 1.08 -5.40 13.56
N SER A 63 1.12 -5.57 14.86
CA SER A 63 -0.07 -5.42 15.72
C SER A 63 -0.65 -4.01 15.61
N ILE A 64 -1.97 -3.91 15.71
CA ILE A 64 -2.63 -2.60 15.80
C ILE A 64 -2.41 -2.00 17.18
N THR A 65 -1.85 -0.80 17.23
CA THR A 65 -1.61 -0.10 18.48
C THR A 65 -2.91 0.55 18.97
N PRO A 66 -3.26 0.43 20.27
CA PRO A 66 -4.52 0.98 20.79
C PRO A 66 -4.63 2.50 20.67
N HIS A 67 -3.50 3.22 20.72
CA HIS A 67 -3.48 4.68 20.70
C HIS A 67 -3.68 5.30 19.33
N THR A 68 -3.10 4.69 18.29
CA THR A 68 -3.19 5.20 16.92
C THR A 68 -4.27 4.49 16.10
N SER A 69 -4.76 3.35 16.59
CA SER A 69 -5.63 2.44 15.83
C SER A 69 -5.02 2.03 14.48
N TRP A 70 -3.69 2.04 14.38
CA TRP A 70 -2.93 1.69 13.19
C TRP A 70 -1.83 0.69 13.52
N TYR A 71 -1.13 0.22 12.52
CA TYR A 71 0.00 -0.71 12.65
C TYR A 71 1.09 -0.14 13.56
N ASP A 72 1.79 -1.04 14.25
CA ASP A 72 2.98 -0.69 15.02
C ASP A 72 4.00 0.01 14.09
N ILE A 73 4.30 1.28 14.40
CA ILE A 73 5.12 2.13 13.55
C ILE A 73 6.55 1.62 13.41
N ASP A 74 7.11 0.98 14.43
CA ASP A 74 8.47 0.43 14.36
C ASP A 74 8.54 -0.75 13.39
N VAL A 75 7.48 -1.54 13.29
CA VAL A 75 7.37 -2.62 12.30
C VAL A 75 7.18 -2.05 10.89
N VAL A 76 6.36 -1.03 10.72
CA VAL A 76 6.18 -0.34 9.44
C VAL A 76 7.51 0.22 8.95
N LYS A 77 8.27 0.92 9.82
CA LYS A 77 9.60 1.46 9.49
C LYS A 77 10.55 0.36 9.02
N LYS A 78 10.60 -0.76 9.73
CA LYS A 78 11.44 -1.92 9.34
C LYS A 78 11.05 -2.47 7.96
N ALA A 79 9.77 -2.51 7.61
CA ALA A 79 9.34 -2.96 6.28
C ALA A 79 9.81 -2.01 5.17
N PHE A 80 9.72 -0.69 5.39
CA PHE A 80 10.23 0.32 4.47
C PHE A 80 11.77 0.27 4.34
N GLU A 81 12.48 0.14 5.46
CA GLU A 81 13.94 -0.02 5.49
C GLU A 81 14.36 -1.28 4.74
N PHE A 82 13.71 -2.43 5.01
CA PHE A 82 13.96 -3.68 4.30
C PHE A 82 13.79 -3.52 2.79
N ALA A 83 12.71 -2.87 2.34
CA ALA A 83 12.47 -2.62 0.92
C ALA A 83 13.61 -1.82 0.29
N LYS A 84 14.03 -0.74 0.94
CA LYS A 84 15.10 0.14 0.47
C LYS A 84 16.47 -0.53 0.49
N GLU A 85 16.79 -1.26 1.54
CA GLU A 85 18.08 -1.96 1.66
C GLU A 85 18.20 -3.14 0.69
N THR A 86 17.10 -3.88 0.48
CA THR A 86 17.11 -5.09 -0.34
C THR A 86 16.93 -4.79 -1.83
N TYR A 87 16.04 -3.85 -2.17
CA TYR A 87 15.64 -3.58 -3.56
C TYR A 87 15.95 -2.16 -4.03
N GLY A 88 16.39 -1.27 -3.12
CA GLY A 88 16.75 0.11 -3.44
C GLY A 88 15.58 1.06 -3.60
N LYS A 89 14.35 0.57 -3.68
CA LYS A 89 13.14 1.37 -3.97
C LYS A 89 11.86 0.67 -3.54
N ILE A 90 10.76 1.42 -3.55
CA ILE A 90 9.38 0.92 -3.57
C ILE A 90 8.71 1.55 -4.80
N ASP A 91 8.20 0.75 -5.72
CA ASP A 91 7.52 1.25 -6.94
C ASP A 91 6.04 1.55 -6.68
N LEU A 92 5.39 0.73 -5.85
CA LEU A 92 3.98 0.86 -5.52
C LEU A 92 3.72 0.59 -4.04
N ILE A 93 2.84 1.38 -3.44
CA ILE A 93 2.23 1.10 -2.14
C ILE A 93 0.75 0.81 -2.34
N ILE A 94 0.26 -0.31 -1.80
CA ILE A 94 -1.16 -0.65 -1.77
C ILE A 94 -1.67 -0.45 -0.34
N VAL A 95 -2.74 0.34 -0.18
CA VAL A 95 -3.38 0.62 1.11
C VAL A 95 -4.75 -0.06 1.13
N ASP A 96 -4.78 -1.34 1.49
CA ASP A 96 -6.00 -2.15 1.69
C ASP A 96 -6.26 -2.47 3.17
N GLY A 97 -5.30 -2.23 4.04
CA GLY A 97 -5.38 -2.37 5.49
C GLY A 97 -4.90 -1.14 6.26
N PRO A 98 -5.09 -1.14 7.57
CA PRO A 98 -5.95 -2.02 8.36
C PRO A 98 -7.45 -1.76 8.12
N ALA A 99 -8.31 -2.47 8.85
CA ALA A 99 -9.76 -2.37 8.72
C ALA A 99 -10.26 -0.91 8.83
N LYS A 100 -11.47 -0.67 8.33
CA LYS A 100 -12.15 0.63 8.22
C LYS A 100 -11.85 1.61 9.36
N GLY A 101 -11.54 2.87 8.99
CA GLY A 101 -11.33 3.99 9.93
C GLY A 101 -9.96 4.01 10.60
N LYS A 102 -9.06 3.08 10.25
CA LYS A 102 -7.72 3.00 10.84
C LYS A 102 -6.59 3.45 9.90
N ARG A 103 -6.89 3.70 8.62
CA ARG A 103 -5.88 4.02 7.59
C ARG A 103 -5.26 5.42 7.76
N THR A 104 -5.88 6.29 8.56
CA THR A 104 -5.36 7.63 8.90
C THR A 104 -3.96 7.58 9.53
N GLY A 105 -3.57 6.47 10.14
CA GLY A 105 -2.22 6.29 10.67
C GLY A 105 -1.12 6.44 9.63
N LEU A 106 -1.37 6.07 8.38
CA LEU A 106 -0.43 6.30 7.27
C LEU A 106 -0.17 7.81 7.08
N LEU A 107 -1.23 8.64 7.13
CA LEU A 107 -1.07 10.09 7.04
C LEU A 107 -0.19 10.64 8.17
N TYR A 108 -0.41 10.18 9.41
CA TYR A 108 0.41 10.61 10.53
C TYR A 108 1.86 10.18 10.40
N ALA A 109 2.13 8.95 10.02
CA ALA A 109 3.48 8.45 9.80
C ALA A 109 4.25 9.27 8.72
N ILE A 110 3.56 9.66 7.64
CA ILE A 110 4.14 10.55 6.62
C ILE A 110 4.33 11.97 7.17
N ALA A 111 3.36 12.50 7.93
CA ALA A 111 3.40 13.87 8.44
C ALA A 111 4.49 14.08 9.49
N GLU A 112 4.73 13.08 10.33
CA GLU A 112 5.76 13.08 11.38
C GLU A 112 7.15 12.71 10.85
N GLY A 113 7.24 12.24 9.60
CA GLY A 113 8.50 11.85 8.96
C GLY A 113 9.00 10.46 9.40
N ASP A 114 8.13 9.65 10.00
CA ASP A 114 8.45 8.28 10.36
C ASP A 114 8.69 7.40 9.14
N ILE A 115 7.96 7.67 8.06
CA ILE A 115 8.17 7.05 6.74
C ILE A 115 8.29 8.13 5.67
N VAL A 116 9.09 7.85 4.65
CA VAL A 116 9.29 8.72 3.50
C VAL A 116 8.82 8.01 2.24
N ILE A 117 7.91 8.63 1.53
CA ILE A 117 7.43 8.16 0.23
C ILE A 117 8.25 8.85 -0.86
N ASP A 118 8.99 8.06 -1.63
CA ASP A 118 9.83 8.57 -2.70
C ASP A 118 8.97 9.14 -3.85
N GLU A 119 9.50 10.12 -4.58
CA GLU A 119 8.76 10.81 -5.66
C GLU A 119 8.28 9.86 -6.76
N ASP A 120 8.98 8.74 -6.97
CA ASP A 120 8.68 7.73 -7.98
C ASP A 120 7.74 6.61 -7.47
N THR A 121 7.36 6.61 -6.19
CA THR A 121 6.46 5.61 -5.60
C THR A 121 5.00 6.00 -5.86
N GLU A 122 4.24 5.16 -6.54
CA GLU A 122 2.78 5.33 -6.67
C GLU A 122 2.05 4.75 -5.46
N ILE A 123 0.82 5.22 -5.21
CA ILE A 123 -0.01 4.69 -4.11
C ILE A 123 -1.41 4.37 -4.64
N ILE A 124 -1.89 3.16 -4.37
CA ILE A 124 -3.28 2.76 -4.59
C ILE A 124 -3.97 2.67 -3.24
N PHE A 125 -5.06 3.42 -3.08
CA PHE A 125 -5.94 3.35 -1.92
C PHE A 125 -7.19 2.56 -2.29
N ASP A 126 -7.43 1.46 -1.61
CA ASP A 126 -8.66 0.68 -1.77
C ASP A 126 -9.80 1.20 -0.88
N ASP A 127 -11.02 0.72 -1.12
CA ASP A 127 -12.22 1.05 -0.34
C ASP A 127 -12.55 2.57 -0.25
N CYS A 128 -12.15 3.38 -1.21
CA CYS A 128 -12.38 4.84 -1.21
C CYS A 128 -13.85 5.25 -1.40
N ASN A 129 -14.77 4.30 -1.45
CA ASN A 129 -16.20 4.54 -1.24
C ASN A 129 -16.58 4.79 0.23
N ARG A 130 -15.66 4.59 1.16
CA ARG A 130 -15.81 4.92 2.57
C ARG A 130 -15.23 6.31 2.81
N GLY A 131 -16.02 7.21 3.44
CA GLY A 131 -15.63 8.61 3.62
C GLY A 131 -14.26 8.77 4.28
N ASP A 132 -14.00 8.08 5.39
CA ASP A 132 -12.75 8.20 6.14
C ASP A 132 -11.51 7.77 5.33
N ASP A 133 -11.64 6.70 4.51
CA ASP A 133 -10.55 6.20 3.68
C ASP A 133 -10.28 7.14 2.50
N CYS A 134 -11.34 7.67 1.88
CA CYS A 134 -11.25 8.70 0.84
C CYS A 134 -10.62 9.99 1.37
N ASP A 135 -11.03 10.46 2.55
CA ASP A 135 -10.48 11.66 3.17
C ASP A 135 -9.00 11.50 3.51
N THR A 136 -8.60 10.31 3.97
CA THR A 136 -7.20 9.97 4.22
C THR A 136 -6.37 10.03 2.92
N ALA A 137 -6.84 9.43 1.83
CA ALA A 137 -6.17 9.49 0.53
C ALA A 137 -6.00 10.93 0.04
N ASN A 138 -7.07 11.75 0.14
CA ASN A 138 -7.02 13.17 -0.21
C ASN A 138 -6.02 13.97 0.65
N ALA A 139 -5.98 13.70 1.95
CA ALA A 139 -5.04 14.37 2.86
C ALA A 139 -3.58 14.01 2.54
N ILE A 140 -3.29 12.73 2.25
CA ILE A 140 -1.96 12.29 1.83
C ILE A 140 -1.56 12.91 0.49
N SER A 141 -2.48 12.94 -0.50
CA SER A 141 -2.28 13.58 -1.79
C SER A 141 -1.87 15.05 -1.62
N LYS A 142 -2.60 15.79 -0.80
CA LYS A 142 -2.30 17.19 -0.49
C LYS A 142 -0.94 17.35 0.22
N LYS A 143 -0.62 16.46 1.16
CA LYS A 143 0.65 16.49 1.90
C LYS A 143 1.85 16.23 0.98
N LEU A 144 1.71 15.30 0.04
CA LEU A 144 2.76 14.95 -0.92
C LEU A 144 2.78 15.85 -2.18
N GLY A 145 1.77 16.72 -2.36
CA GLY A 145 1.65 17.58 -3.54
C GLY A 145 1.36 16.80 -4.84
N ARG A 146 0.71 15.64 -4.75
CA ARG A 146 0.46 14.75 -5.87
C ARG A 146 -1.02 14.65 -6.20
N LYS A 147 -1.33 14.37 -7.48
CA LYS A 147 -2.72 14.20 -7.95
C LYS A 147 -3.26 12.82 -7.61
N LEU A 148 -4.56 12.76 -7.34
CA LEU A 148 -5.34 11.53 -7.23
C LEU A 148 -6.24 11.39 -8.45
N PHE A 149 -6.35 10.16 -8.93
CA PHE A 149 -7.24 9.78 -10.02
C PHE A 149 -8.17 8.67 -9.55
N ALA A 150 -9.38 8.63 -10.08
CA ALA A 150 -10.27 7.50 -9.86
C ALA A 150 -9.69 6.26 -10.54
N GLY A 151 -9.52 5.21 -9.77
CA GLY A 151 -9.17 3.89 -10.27
C GLY A 151 -10.40 2.98 -10.37
N PRO A 152 -10.22 1.73 -10.80
CA PRO A 152 -11.31 0.77 -10.83
C PRO A 152 -11.81 0.42 -9.43
N ASP A 153 -13.07 0.06 -9.32
CA ASP A 153 -13.69 -0.54 -8.13
C ASP A 153 -13.49 0.23 -6.81
N ASN A 154 -13.82 1.53 -6.82
CA ASN A 154 -13.72 2.41 -5.66
C ASN A 154 -12.28 2.62 -5.14
N THR A 155 -11.27 2.44 -5.97
CA THR A 155 -9.91 2.82 -5.63
C THR A 155 -9.61 4.26 -6.04
N LEU A 156 -8.63 4.85 -5.34
CA LEU A 156 -7.97 6.08 -5.77
C LEU A 156 -6.49 5.77 -6.03
N VAL A 157 -5.96 6.30 -7.12
CA VAL A 157 -4.57 6.09 -7.53
C VAL A 157 -3.83 7.42 -7.47
N MET A 158 -2.78 7.47 -6.68
CA MET A 158 -1.85 8.58 -6.64
C MET A 158 -0.68 8.28 -7.57
N THR A 159 -0.65 8.96 -8.70
CA THR A 159 0.37 8.75 -9.73
C THR A 159 1.61 9.59 -9.48
N THR A 160 2.68 9.24 -10.17
CA THR A 160 3.91 10.03 -10.24
C THR A 160 3.96 10.82 -11.55
N GLU A 161 4.77 11.88 -11.59
CA GLU A 161 4.96 12.64 -12.83
C GLU A 161 5.53 11.78 -13.97
N LYS A 162 6.37 10.78 -13.62
CA LYS A 162 6.98 9.89 -14.61
C LYS A 162 5.99 8.96 -15.31
N ARG A 163 4.95 8.50 -14.58
CA ARG A 163 3.95 7.55 -15.12
C ARG A 163 2.72 8.24 -15.70
N GLY A 164 2.54 9.52 -15.39
CA GLY A 164 1.44 10.31 -15.95
C GLY A 164 0.06 9.93 -15.41
N GLU A 165 -0.96 10.50 -16.03
CA GLU A 165 -2.36 10.28 -15.68
C GLU A 165 -2.80 8.86 -16.08
N LEU A 166 -3.84 8.35 -15.41
CA LEU A 166 -4.51 7.12 -15.86
C LEU A 166 -5.19 7.43 -17.18
N ASN A 167 -4.93 6.59 -18.19
CA ASN A 167 -5.70 6.66 -19.43
C ASN A 167 -7.11 6.12 -19.15
N ASP A 168 -8.14 6.85 -19.55
CA ASP A 168 -9.55 6.46 -19.47
C ASP A 168 -9.84 5.18 -20.29
#